data_df297815a073a8542a0241bee0476f32
#
_entry.id   df297815a073a8542a0241bee0476f32
#
_cell.length_a   1.000
_cell.length_b   1.000
_cell.length_c   1.000
_cell.angle_alpha   90.00
_cell.angle_beta   90.00
_cell.angle_gamma   90.00
#
_symmetry.space_group_name_H-M   'P 1'
#
loop_
_entity.id
_entity.type
_entity.pdbx_description
1 polymer ?
#
loop_
_entity_poly.entity_id
_entity_poly.type
_entity_poly.pdbx_seq_one_letter_code
_entity_poly.pdbx_strand_id
1 'polypeptide(L)'
;MNRDGVIVGGARTPFCEWQGGKRGDGAPGGLLKDISSEELGAIAIRGALEKTGTSPDAVDHVVMGYALQTSDQAIFGSRHAGLRAGIPQEVPMLTLSRICGSGAQAVVTGAQMIMLGEAETIVAGGMENLSQAPVSYTHLTLPTTPYV
;
A
#
# COMPACT_ATOMS: atom_id res chain seq x y z
N MET A 1 -11.85 21.88 18.15
CA MET A 1 -10.53 21.85 18.78
C MET A 1 -9.54 21.39 17.71
N ASN A 2 -8.43 22.11 17.56
CA ASN A 2 -7.38 21.66 16.65
C ASN A 2 -6.66 20.49 17.35
N ARG A 3 -6.71 19.28 16.77
CA ARG A 3 -5.98 18.12 17.29
C ARG A 3 -4.68 18.01 16.49
N ASP A 4 -3.56 17.93 17.17
CA ASP A 4 -2.27 17.70 16.54
C ASP A 4 -2.08 16.18 16.35
N GLY A 5 -1.81 15.76 15.12
CA GLY A 5 -1.43 14.40 14.82
C GLY A 5 0.08 14.21 14.96
N VAL A 6 0.50 13.07 15.51
CA VAL A 6 1.91 12.68 15.61
C VAL A 6 2.16 11.35 14.92
N ILE A 7 3.33 11.15 14.34
CA ILE A 7 3.76 9.88 13.79
C ILE A 7 4.53 9.15 14.89
N VAL A 8 3.98 8.04 15.38
CA VAL A 8 4.56 7.27 16.48
C VAL A 8 5.58 6.22 16.01
N GLY A 9 5.53 5.82 14.76
CA GLY A 9 6.47 4.87 14.20
C GLY A 9 6.06 4.38 12.82
N GLY A 10 6.82 3.42 12.30
CA GLY A 10 6.54 2.81 11.00
C GLY A 10 7.45 1.65 10.70
N ALA A 11 7.04 0.83 9.74
CA ALA A 11 7.79 -0.28 9.21
C ALA A 11 7.62 -0.38 7.69
N ARG A 12 8.47 -1.15 7.07
CA ARG A 12 8.51 -1.32 5.63
C ARG A 12 9.12 -2.67 5.26
N THR A 13 8.61 -3.30 4.22
CA THR A 13 9.30 -4.43 3.57
C THR A 13 10.56 -3.94 2.85
N PRO A 14 11.56 -4.80 2.59
CA PRO A 14 12.71 -4.42 1.79
C PRO A 14 12.31 -4.03 0.37
N PHE A 15 13.07 -3.12 -0.24
CA PHE A 15 13.00 -2.89 -1.67
C PHE A 15 13.65 -4.04 -2.41
N CYS A 16 12.98 -4.56 -3.42
CA CYS A 16 13.52 -5.59 -4.28
C CYS A 16 13.71 -5.03 -5.68
N GLU A 17 14.90 -5.25 -6.23
CA GLU A 17 15.22 -4.83 -7.58
C GLU A 17 14.39 -5.62 -8.60
N TRP A 18 13.90 -4.92 -9.60
CA TRP A 18 13.27 -5.53 -10.76
C TRP A 18 14.34 -6.25 -11.61
N GLN A 19 14.19 -7.55 -11.75
CA GLN A 19 15.08 -8.39 -12.55
C GLN A 19 14.50 -8.75 -13.93
N GLY A 20 13.39 -8.16 -14.30
CA GLY A 20 12.80 -8.30 -15.63
C GLY A 20 13.72 -7.73 -16.69
N GLY A 21 14.22 -8.60 -17.56
CA GLY A 21 15.26 -8.26 -18.50
C GLY A 21 14.91 -7.13 -19.45
N LYS A 22 15.74 -6.11 -19.50
CA LYS A 22 15.81 -5.20 -20.66
C LYS A 22 16.13 -5.97 -21.94
N ARG A 23 16.52 -7.23 -21.85
CA ARG A 23 16.94 -8.11 -22.95
C ARG A 23 15.99 -9.31 -23.18
N GLY A 24 14.87 -9.42 -22.43
CA GLY A 24 13.88 -10.47 -22.63
C GLY A 24 14.30 -11.88 -22.19
N ASP A 25 15.41 -12.02 -21.47
CA ASP A 25 16.05 -13.29 -21.09
C ASP A 25 15.89 -13.64 -19.61
N GLY A 26 15.21 -12.80 -18.83
CA GLY A 26 15.00 -13.01 -17.39
C GLY A 26 13.54 -13.32 -17.03
N ALA A 27 13.32 -14.12 -15.99
CA ALA A 27 12.03 -14.21 -15.35
C ALA A 27 11.66 -12.83 -14.80
N PRO A 28 10.55 -12.20 -15.22
CA PRO A 28 10.20 -10.85 -14.79
C PRO A 28 9.93 -10.81 -13.29
N GLY A 29 10.46 -9.81 -12.61
CA GLY A 29 10.18 -9.51 -11.21
C GLY A 29 11.40 -9.53 -10.30
N GLY A 30 11.18 -9.13 -9.05
CA GLY A 30 12.17 -9.16 -7.98
C GLY A 30 11.97 -10.35 -7.02
N LEU A 31 12.74 -10.39 -5.93
CA LEU A 31 12.66 -11.48 -4.94
C LEU A 31 11.29 -11.65 -4.30
N LEU A 32 10.49 -10.58 -4.22
CA LEU A 32 9.14 -10.59 -3.65
C LEU A 32 8.04 -10.67 -4.72
N LYS A 33 8.37 -11.03 -5.95
CA LYS A 33 7.45 -11.02 -7.10
C LYS A 33 6.18 -11.86 -6.89
N ASP A 34 6.29 -12.94 -6.13
CA ASP A 34 5.20 -13.91 -5.91
C ASP A 34 4.34 -13.57 -4.68
N ILE A 35 4.67 -12.48 -3.96
CA ILE A 35 3.91 -12.01 -2.80
C ILE A 35 2.97 -10.89 -3.26
N SER A 36 1.67 -11.00 -2.98
CA SER A 36 0.71 -9.97 -3.38
C SER A 36 0.98 -8.63 -2.69
N SER A 37 0.55 -7.53 -3.33
CA SER A 37 0.66 -6.19 -2.73
C SER A 37 -0.03 -6.11 -1.38
N GLU A 38 -1.18 -6.76 -1.24
CA GLU A 38 -1.97 -6.81 -0.01
C GLU A 38 -1.22 -7.54 1.12
N GLU A 39 -0.50 -8.62 0.79
CA GLU A 39 0.31 -9.33 1.80
C GLU A 39 1.55 -8.51 2.19
N LEU A 40 2.22 -7.86 1.24
CA LEU A 40 3.30 -6.92 1.53
C LEU A 40 2.83 -5.78 2.44
N GLY A 41 1.64 -5.24 2.16
CA GLY A 41 0.97 -4.25 3.01
C GLY A 41 0.70 -4.78 4.42
N ALA A 42 0.16 -5.99 4.52
CA ALA A 42 -0.12 -6.62 5.81
C ALA A 42 1.15 -6.85 6.64
N ILE A 43 2.24 -7.29 6.02
CA ILE A 43 3.54 -7.45 6.68
C ILE A 43 4.04 -6.12 7.25
N ALA A 44 3.94 -5.04 6.45
CA ALA A 44 4.35 -3.71 6.89
C ALA A 44 3.47 -3.18 8.03
N ILE A 45 2.15 -3.39 7.96
CA ILE A 45 1.21 -3.01 9.03
C ILE A 45 1.56 -3.75 10.32
N ARG A 46 1.68 -5.08 10.29
CA ARG A 46 2.07 -5.88 11.46
C ARG A 46 3.36 -5.35 12.08
N GLY A 47 4.39 -5.16 11.25
CA GLY A 47 5.68 -4.65 11.72
C GLY A 47 5.61 -3.24 12.33
N ALA A 48 4.72 -2.37 11.82
CA ALA A 48 4.51 -1.05 12.39
C ALA A 48 3.82 -1.13 13.75
N LEU A 49 2.76 -1.93 13.87
CA LEU A 49 2.04 -2.15 15.13
C LEU A 49 2.95 -2.77 16.22
N GLU A 50 3.69 -3.80 15.85
CA GLU A 50 4.66 -4.43 16.75
C GLU A 50 5.71 -3.44 17.27
N LYS A 51 6.32 -2.69 16.34
CA LYS A 51 7.39 -1.73 16.66
C LYS A 51 6.91 -0.60 17.56
N THR A 52 5.66 -0.22 17.46
CA THR A 52 5.06 0.87 18.26
C THR A 52 4.36 0.37 19.52
N GLY A 53 4.22 -0.95 19.68
CA GLY A 53 3.45 -1.54 20.78
C GLY A 53 1.95 -1.24 20.68
N THR A 54 1.46 -0.90 19.48
CA THR A 54 0.04 -0.58 19.25
C THR A 54 -0.75 -1.87 19.02
N SER A 55 -1.80 -2.09 19.80
CA SER A 55 -2.72 -3.20 19.56
C SER A 55 -3.49 -3.00 18.26
N PRO A 56 -3.73 -4.05 17.46
CA PRO A 56 -4.63 -3.96 16.30
C PRO A 56 -6.03 -3.44 16.65
N ASP A 57 -6.54 -3.74 17.83
CA ASP A 57 -7.84 -3.28 18.33
C ASP A 57 -7.88 -1.78 18.67
N ALA A 58 -6.73 -1.14 18.78
CA ALA A 58 -6.63 0.30 19.02
C ALA A 58 -6.63 1.13 17.73
N VAL A 59 -6.69 0.47 16.57
CA VAL A 59 -6.69 1.14 15.27
C VAL A 59 -8.12 1.52 14.88
N ASP A 60 -8.36 2.81 14.66
CA ASP A 60 -9.67 3.33 14.27
C ASP A 60 -9.87 3.35 12.75
N HIS A 61 -8.78 3.46 11.98
CA HIS A 61 -8.85 3.51 10.52
C HIS A 61 -7.55 3.05 9.86
N VAL A 62 -7.68 2.43 8.68
CA VAL A 62 -6.54 2.08 7.82
C VAL A 62 -6.67 2.84 6.50
N VAL A 63 -5.60 3.53 6.10
CA VAL A 63 -5.54 4.23 4.81
C VAL A 63 -4.31 3.75 4.04
N MET A 64 -4.51 3.05 2.93
CA MET A 64 -3.40 2.55 2.12
C MET A 64 -3.46 3.08 0.69
N GLY A 65 -2.33 3.60 0.25
CA GLY A 65 -2.10 3.93 -1.15
C GLY A 65 -1.86 2.67 -1.99
N TYR A 66 -2.52 2.58 -3.15
CA TYR A 66 -2.37 1.48 -4.09
C TYR A 66 -2.55 2.01 -5.51
N ALA A 67 -1.44 2.22 -6.21
CA ALA A 67 -1.44 2.90 -7.50
C ALA A 67 -1.82 1.98 -8.66
N LEU A 68 -1.19 0.80 -8.75
CA LEU A 68 -1.43 -0.19 -9.79
C LEU A 68 -2.09 -1.43 -9.20
N GLN A 69 -3.35 -1.60 -9.50
CA GLN A 69 -4.13 -2.75 -9.05
C GLN A 69 -3.69 -4.00 -9.82
N THR A 70 -2.90 -4.82 -9.16
CA THR A 70 -2.25 -6.00 -9.76
C THR A 70 -2.88 -7.33 -9.41
N SER A 71 -3.92 -7.33 -8.59
CA SER A 71 -4.66 -8.52 -8.17
C SER A 71 -6.17 -8.35 -8.34
N ASP A 72 -6.90 -9.44 -8.32
CA ASP A 72 -8.37 -9.48 -8.26
C ASP A 72 -8.93 -8.90 -6.95
N GLN A 73 -8.11 -8.84 -5.91
CA GLN A 73 -8.45 -8.29 -4.59
C GLN A 73 -8.13 -6.80 -4.46
N ALA A 74 -7.47 -6.23 -5.46
CA ALA A 74 -6.91 -4.88 -5.39
C ALA A 74 -7.96 -3.78 -5.17
N ILE A 75 -9.19 -3.97 -5.66
CA ILE A 75 -10.29 -3.01 -5.47
C ILE A 75 -10.58 -2.76 -3.98
N PHE A 76 -10.35 -3.74 -3.13
CA PHE A 76 -10.44 -3.65 -1.68
C PHE A 76 -9.07 -3.83 -0.99
N GLY A 77 -8.00 -3.41 -1.65
CA GLY A 77 -6.63 -3.70 -1.25
C GLY A 77 -6.30 -3.35 0.19
N SER A 78 -6.68 -2.15 0.67
CA SER A 78 -6.49 -1.75 2.08
C SER A 78 -7.24 -2.68 3.03
N ARG A 79 -8.46 -3.09 2.66
CA ARG A 79 -9.28 -4.00 3.44
C ARG A 79 -8.59 -5.35 3.62
N HIS A 80 -8.10 -5.92 2.53
CA HIS A 80 -7.39 -7.19 2.57
C HIS A 80 -6.08 -7.08 3.36
N ALA A 81 -5.31 -6.01 3.17
CA ALA A 81 -4.07 -5.79 3.92
C ALA A 81 -4.33 -5.65 5.42
N GLY A 82 -5.32 -4.85 5.82
CA GLY A 82 -5.67 -4.63 7.22
C GLY A 82 -6.16 -5.91 7.91
N LEU A 83 -7.08 -6.64 7.28
CA LEU A 83 -7.60 -7.90 7.84
C LEU A 83 -6.49 -8.95 7.98
N ARG A 84 -5.61 -9.09 6.99
CA ARG A 84 -4.44 -9.98 7.06
C ARG A 84 -3.43 -9.54 8.13
N ALA A 85 -3.39 -8.27 8.45
CA ALA A 85 -2.57 -7.74 9.53
C ALA A 85 -3.17 -7.97 10.93
N GLY A 86 -4.40 -8.47 11.01
CA GLY A 86 -5.10 -8.72 12.27
C GLY A 86 -5.92 -7.54 12.78
N ILE A 87 -6.11 -6.50 11.96
CA ILE A 87 -7.00 -5.37 12.30
C ILE A 87 -8.45 -5.87 12.28
N PRO A 88 -9.27 -5.51 13.28
CA PRO A 88 -10.66 -5.94 13.37
C PRO A 88 -11.49 -5.59 12.13
N GLN A 89 -12.47 -6.44 11.84
CA GLN A 89 -13.31 -6.26 10.65
C GLN A 89 -14.22 -5.02 10.72
N GLU A 90 -14.48 -4.50 11.90
CA GLU A 90 -15.28 -3.30 12.14
C GLU A 90 -14.53 -2.02 11.74
N VAL A 91 -13.21 -2.06 11.71
CA VAL A 91 -12.37 -0.91 11.38
C VAL A 91 -12.54 -0.56 9.90
N PRO A 92 -12.91 0.68 9.57
CA PRO A 92 -13.00 1.13 8.18
C PRO A 92 -11.61 1.22 7.54
N MET A 93 -11.55 0.88 6.25
CA MET A 93 -10.29 0.82 5.52
C MET A 93 -10.44 1.45 4.14
N LEU A 94 -9.64 2.47 3.86
CA LEU A 94 -9.67 3.25 2.63
C LEU A 94 -8.47 2.89 1.72
N THR A 95 -8.78 2.49 0.49
CA THR A 95 -7.78 2.41 -0.58
C THR A 95 -7.83 3.70 -1.40
N LEU A 96 -6.69 4.35 -1.58
CA LEU A 96 -6.61 5.55 -2.40
C LEU A 96 -5.50 5.45 -3.44
N SER A 97 -5.67 6.18 -4.53
CA SER A 97 -4.66 6.28 -5.56
C SER A 97 -4.37 7.74 -5.93
N ARG A 98 -3.11 8.08 -5.91
CA ARG A 98 -2.52 9.30 -6.44
C ARG A 98 -1.21 8.95 -7.15
N ILE A 99 -1.23 7.81 -7.85
CA ILE A 99 -0.06 7.23 -8.52
C ILE A 99 1.13 7.13 -7.54
N CYS A 100 2.31 7.57 -7.91
CA CYS A 100 3.53 7.51 -7.07
C CYS A 100 3.40 8.26 -5.74
N GLY A 101 2.47 9.20 -5.61
CA GLY A 101 2.18 9.97 -4.41
C GLY A 101 1.20 9.30 -3.44
N SER A 102 0.68 8.10 -3.76
CA SER A 102 -0.40 7.48 -2.99
C SER A 102 -0.05 7.23 -1.52
N GLY A 103 1.14 6.72 -1.23
CA GLY A 103 1.58 6.48 0.15
C GLY A 103 1.68 7.77 0.97
N ALA A 104 2.25 8.83 0.41
CA ALA A 104 2.30 10.14 1.05
C ALA A 104 0.89 10.72 1.25
N GLN A 105 0.01 10.58 0.25
CA GLN A 105 -1.38 11.01 0.37
C GLN A 105 -2.14 10.26 1.46
N ALA A 106 -1.86 8.97 1.65
CA ALA A 106 -2.47 8.20 2.74
C ALA A 106 -2.12 8.79 4.11
N VAL A 107 -0.88 9.19 4.33
CA VAL A 107 -0.44 9.86 5.58
C VAL A 107 -1.15 11.21 5.74
N VAL A 108 -1.23 12.01 4.69
CA VAL A 108 -1.94 13.30 4.72
C VAL A 108 -3.43 13.10 5.05
N THR A 109 -4.07 12.12 4.40
CA THR A 109 -5.48 11.80 4.65
C THR A 109 -5.70 11.34 6.09
N GLY A 110 -4.84 10.45 6.61
CA GLY A 110 -4.89 10.03 8.01
C GLY A 110 -4.72 11.20 8.99
N ALA A 111 -3.77 12.09 8.74
CA ALA A 111 -3.59 13.28 9.56
C ALA A 111 -4.85 14.18 9.54
N GLN A 112 -5.48 14.38 8.38
CA GLN A 112 -6.72 15.12 8.27
C GLN A 112 -7.87 14.51 9.08
N MET A 113 -8.02 13.18 9.05
CA MET A 113 -9.02 12.46 9.84
C MET A 113 -8.82 12.66 11.35
N ILE A 114 -7.56 12.62 11.82
CA ILE A 114 -7.22 12.92 13.22
C ILE A 114 -7.57 14.38 13.57
N MET A 115 -7.20 15.34 12.73
CA MET A 115 -7.48 16.76 12.94
C MET A 115 -8.98 17.06 13.00
N LEU A 116 -9.78 16.35 12.20
CA LEU A 116 -11.25 16.44 12.17
C LEU A 116 -11.90 15.70 13.34
N GLY A 117 -11.17 14.88 14.07
CA GLY A 117 -11.70 14.07 15.17
C GLY A 117 -12.47 12.84 14.72
N GLU A 118 -12.27 12.39 13.48
CA GLU A 118 -12.89 11.19 12.93
C GLU A 118 -12.19 9.90 13.42
N ALA A 119 -10.93 10.00 13.81
CA ALA A 119 -10.13 8.91 14.34
C ALA A 119 -9.06 9.42 15.30
N GLU A 120 -8.53 8.57 16.17
CA GLU A 120 -7.43 8.85 17.09
C GLU A 120 -6.16 8.10 16.71
N THR A 121 -6.30 6.86 16.24
CA THR A 121 -5.20 6.00 15.83
C THR A 121 -5.40 5.50 14.41
N ILE A 122 -4.48 5.85 13.52
CA ILE A 122 -4.57 5.50 12.10
C ILE A 122 -3.31 4.78 11.65
N VAL A 123 -3.51 3.71 10.89
CA VAL A 123 -2.45 3.10 10.08
C VAL A 123 -2.53 3.70 8.68
N ALA A 124 -1.49 4.43 8.28
CA ALA A 124 -1.40 5.04 6.96
C ALA A 124 -0.12 4.61 6.23
N GLY A 125 -0.25 4.23 4.97
CA GLY A 125 0.90 3.77 4.20
C GLY A 125 0.60 3.52 2.75
N GLY A 126 1.35 2.61 2.14
CA GLY A 126 1.16 2.19 0.76
C GLY A 126 1.64 0.76 0.54
N MET A 127 1.18 0.17 -0.53
CA MET A 127 1.57 -1.16 -0.97
C MET A 127 1.61 -1.23 -2.49
N GLU A 128 2.58 -1.93 -3.02
CA GLU A 128 2.72 -2.08 -4.47
C GLU A 128 3.57 -3.31 -4.79
N ASN A 129 3.22 -4.04 -5.85
CA ASN A 129 4.09 -5.05 -6.43
C ASN A 129 4.07 -4.94 -7.96
N LEU A 130 4.98 -4.16 -8.51
CA LEU A 130 5.09 -3.94 -9.96
C LEU A 130 5.49 -5.20 -10.73
N SER A 131 6.05 -6.22 -10.05
CA SER A 131 6.36 -7.50 -10.69
C SER A 131 5.09 -8.27 -11.11
N GLN A 132 3.96 -7.95 -10.50
CA GLN A 132 2.65 -8.54 -10.82
C GLN A 132 1.81 -7.65 -11.74
N ALA A 133 2.34 -6.51 -12.18
CA ALA A 133 1.62 -5.64 -13.10
C ALA A 133 1.32 -6.36 -14.41
N PRO A 134 0.08 -6.28 -14.94
CA PRO A 134 -0.28 -6.89 -16.20
C PRO A 134 0.63 -6.42 -17.34
N VAL A 135 0.98 -7.32 -18.23
CA VAL A 135 1.80 -7.03 -19.43
C VAL A 135 1.21 -5.90 -20.28
N SER A 136 -0.10 -5.70 -20.22
CA SER A 136 -0.80 -4.59 -20.87
C SER A 136 -0.27 -3.21 -20.45
N TYR A 137 0.21 -3.04 -19.22
CA TYR A 137 0.82 -1.77 -18.81
C TYR A 137 2.20 -1.57 -19.40
N THR A 138 2.94 -2.63 -19.68
CA THR A 138 4.22 -2.58 -20.35
C THR A 138 4.06 -2.39 -21.88
N HIS A 139 2.92 -2.80 -22.43
CA HIS A 139 2.59 -2.66 -23.85
C HIS A 139 1.82 -1.38 -24.20
N LEU A 140 1.20 -0.72 -23.23
CA LEU A 140 0.55 0.60 -23.45
C LEU A 140 1.56 1.70 -23.80
N THR A 141 2.84 1.50 -23.54
CA THR A 141 3.90 2.41 -23.99
C THR A 141 4.49 2.05 -25.34
N LEU A 142 4.20 0.86 -25.88
CA LEU A 142 4.71 0.42 -27.18
C LEU A 142 3.90 0.94 -28.38
N PRO A 143 2.56 1.08 -28.31
CA PRO A 143 1.78 1.66 -29.39
C PRO A 143 1.81 3.18 -29.46
N THR A 144 2.35 3.85 -28.45
CA THR A 144 2.50 5.32 -28.44
C THR A 144 3.85 5.78 -29.00
N THR A 145 4.74 4.87 -29.35
CA THR A 145 5.82 5.19 -30.30
C THR A 145 5.17 5.40 -31.65
N PRO A 146 5.34 6.57 -32.23
CA PRO A 146 4.35 7.11 -33.13
C PRO A 146 4.38 6.38 -34.47
N TYR A 147 3.20 6.09 -34.92
CA TYR A 147 2.98 6.15 -36.32
C TYR A 147 3.05 7.66 -36.72
N VAL A 148 4.21 8.19 -36.85
CA VAL A 148 4.47 9.44 -37.54
C VAL A 148 5.14 9.09 -38.85
#